data_c6b3c57a21ee2d2e7d42f11ec069222e
#
_entry.id   c6b3c57a21ee2d2e7d42f11ec069222e
#
_cell.length_a   1.000
_cell.length_b   1.000
_cell.length_c   1.000
_cell.angle_alpha   90.00
_cell.angle_beta   90.00
_cell.angle_gamma   90.00
#
_symmetry.space_group_name_H-M   'P 1'
#
loop_
_entity.id
_entity.type
_entity.pdbx_description
1 polymer ?
#
loop_
_entity_poly.entity_id
_entity_poly.type
_entity_poly.pdbx_seq_one_letter_code
_entity_poly.pdbx_strand_id
1 'polypeptide(L)'
;WQNRSWRQFYNLAETIAKALIANGIQKNDKISIYSYNRIEWNATYIASQMINSVAVGVYHTSSSEEVEWVVGNSDSKIVFVGNNPNDNDEEGKMPVYRLQKILDSLEKLDLVILLDGIPKIKHEKVISWDKFLQSGESVKVERISALMEDIKLDDTSSLIYTSGTTGNPKGVELTHKNWSFLMEILSLPLKFHQGERTISWLPGAHVFGQALDNHYWVRRSMHSFIVDSPLNTVDIA
;
A
#
# COMPACT_ATOMS: atom_id res chain seq x y z
N TRP A 1 -15.45 0.99 -14.89
CA TRP A 1 -15.45 0.73 -13.44
C TRP A 1 -15.46 -0.76 -13.17
N GLN A 2 -14.60 -1.22 -12.23
CA GLN A 2 -14.64 -2.59 -11.70
C GLN A 2 -15.23 -2.52 -10.29
N ASN A 3 -16.33 -3.20 -10.06
CA ASN A 3 -16.98 -3.26 -8.76
C ASN A 3 -16.45 -4.43 -7.95
N ARG A 4 -16.15 -4.20 -6.68
CA ARG A 4 -15.82 -5.25 -5.71
C ARG A 4 -16.61 -5.04 -4.43
N SER A 5 -17.16 -6.12 -3.89
CA SER A 5 -17.77 -6.09 -2.56
C SER A 5 -16.69 -6.04 -1.47
N TRP A 6 -17.04 -5.60 -0.28
CA TRP A 6 -16.15 -5.68 0.89
C TRP A 6 -15.65 -7.09 1.17
N ARG A 7 -16.46 -8.11 0.89
CA ARG A 7 -16.02 -9.52 0.98
C ARG A 7 -14.92 -9.84 -0.02
N GLN A 8 -15.06 -9.41 -1.26
CA GLN A 8 -14.02 -9.62 -2.28
C GLN A 8 -12.75 -8.84 -1.96
N PHE A 9 -12.87 -7.63 -1.40
CA PHE A 9 -11.74 -6.84 -0.93
C PHE A 9 -11.01 -7.54 0.23
N TYR A 10 -11.75 -8.04 1.22
CA TYR A 10 -11.17 -8.80 2.33
C TYR A 10 -10.43 -10.06 1.83
N ASN A 11 -11.04 -10.81 0.92
CA ASN A 11 -10.42 -12.02 0.36
C ASN A 11 -9.13 -11.68 -0.40
N LEU A 12 -9.09 -10.55 -1.11
CA LEU A 12 -7.88 -10.07 -1.78
C LEU A 12 -6.79 -9.74 -0.75
N ALA A 13 -7.12 -8.99 0.30
CA ALA A 13 -6.17 -8.66 1.36
C ALA A 13 -5.65 -9.93 2.07
N GLU A 14 -6.51 -10.90 2.35
CA GLU A 14 -6.12 -12.20 2.91
C GLU A 14 -5.16 -12.96 1.98
N THR A 15 -5.43 -12.99 0.68
CA THR A 15 -4.55 -13.63 -0.31
C THR A 15 -3.18 -12.96 -0.36
N ILE A 16 -3.14 -11.63 -0.32
CA ILE A 16 -1.89 -10.86 -0.27
C ILE A 16 -1.13 -11.16 1.04
N ALA A 17 -1.83 -11.20 2.18
CA ALA A 17 -1.23 -11.52 3.48
C ALA A 17 -0.57 -12.91 3.49
N LYS A 18 -1.23 -13.91 2.91
CA LYS A 18 -0.65 -15.25 2.71
C LYS A 18 0.60 -15.20 1.85
N ALA A 19 0.56 -14.46 0.74
CA ALA A 19 1.71 -14.32 -0.14
C ALA A 19 2.88 -13.58 0.54
N LEU A 20 2.62 -12.55 1.34
CA LEU A 20 3.64 -11.87 2.15
C LEU A 20 4.32 -12.84 3.12
N ILE A 21 3.55 -13.66 3.83
CA ILE A 21 4.08 -14.70 4.74
C ILE A 21 4.94 -15.71 3.97
N ALA A 22 4.47 -16.19 2.81
CA ALA A 22 5.20 -17.15 1.98
C ALA A 22 6.53 -16.59 1.46
N ASN A 23 6.62 -15.27 1.26
CA ASN A 23 7.83 -14.58 0.86
C ASN A 23 8.66 -14.06 2.06
N GLY A 24 8.44 -14.61 3.26
CA GLY A 24 9.30 -14.41 4.42
C GLY A 24 9.05 -13.12 5.20
N ILE A 25 7.98 -12.37 4.91
CA ILE A 25 7.62 -11.17 5.68
C ILE A 25 7.16 -11.55 7.07
N GLN A 26 7.72 -10.88 8.05
CA GLN A 26 7.47 -11.08 9.47
C GLN A 26 6.96 -9.78 10.12
N LYS A 27 6.58 -9.88 11.38
CA LYS A 27 6.25 -8.72 12.22
C LYS A 27 7.35 -7.66 12.16
N ASN A 28 6.96 -6.39 12.02
CA ASN A 28 7.83 -5.21 11.90
C ASN A 28 8.65 -5.11 10.60
N ASP A 29 8.61 -6.10 9.71
CA ASP A 29 9.19 -5.94 8.38
C ASP A 29 8.44 -4.87 7.59
N LYS A 30 9.16 -4.10 6.78
CA LYS A 30 8.59 -3.03 5.99
C LYS A 30 8.34 -3.49 4.57
N ILE A 31 7.19 -3.08 4.03
CA ILE A 31 6.84 -3.24 2.63
C ILE A 31 6.49 -1.87 2.05
N SER A 32 7.07 -1.52 0.91
CA SER A 32 6.78 -0.26 0.23
C SER A 32 5.71 -0.45 -0.84
N ILE A 33 4.81 0.54 -0.96
CA ILE A 33 3.77 0.57 -2.00
C ILE A 33 3.98 1.82 -2.84
N TYR A 34 4.51 1.63 -4.06
CA TYR A 34 4.86 2.68 -5.00
C TYR A 34 3.94 2.62 -6.22
N SER A 35 2.77 3.19 -6.11
CA SER A 35 1.74 3.14 -7.14
C SER A 35 0.74 4.27 -7.01
N TYR A 36 0.02 4.52 -8.09
CA TYR A 36 -1.22 5.30 -8.08
C TYR A 36 -2.29 4.63 -7.22
N ASN A 37 -3.35 5.39 -6.89
CA ASN A 37 -4.49 4.85 -6.17
C ASN A 37 -5.15 3.73 -6.99
N ARG A 38 -5.26 2.59 -6.37
CA ARG A 38 -5.89 1.38 -6.92
C ARG A 38 -6.27 0.42 -5.80
N ILE A 39 -7.15 -0.50 -6.09
CA ILE A 39 -7.63 -1.45 -5.09
C ILE A 39 -6.50 -2.30 -4.51
N GLU A 40 -5.51 -2.66 -5.31
CA GLU A 40 -4.34 -3.43 -4.88
C GLU A 40 -3.49 -2.66 -3.88
N TRP A 41 -3.42 -1.31 -4.00
CA TRP A 41 -2.74 -0.45 -3.02
C TRP A 41 -3.37 -0.60 -1.64
N ASN A 42 -4.70 -0.40 -1.57
CA ASN A 42 -5.44 -0.47 -0.31
C ASN A 42 -5.46 -1.90 0.25
N ALA A 43 -5.62 -2.92 -0.61
CA ALA A 43 -5.60 -4.32 -0.18
C ALA A 43 -4.23 -4.74 0.36
N THR A 44 -3.13 -4.27 -0.25
CA THR A 44 -1.76 -4.53 0.23
C THR A 44 -1.51 -3.85 1.58
N TYR A 45 -1.99 -2.61 1.75
CA TYR A 45 -1.93 -1.92 3.03
C TYR A 45 -2.66 -2.71 4.13
N ILE A 46 -3.91 -3.14 3.89
CA ILE A 46 -4.66 -3.95 4.86
C ILE A 46 -3.98 -5.30 5.12
N ALA A 47 -3.46 -5.95 4.08
CA ALA A 47 -2.73 -7.20 4.22
C ALA A 47 -1.51 -7.08 5.13
N SER A 48 -0.76 -5.97 5.02
CA SER A 48 0.37 -5.70 5.91
C SER A 48 -0.07 -5.58 7.37
N GLN A 49 -1.21 -4.92 7.62
CA GLN A 49 -1.78 -4.82 8.96
C GLN A 49 -2.17 -6.20 9.52
N MET A 50 -2.76 -7.07 8.69
CA MET A 50 -3.19 -8.42 9.11
C MET A 50 -2.04 -9.30 9.62
N ILE A 51 -0.81 -9.05 9.17
CA ILE A 51 0.38 -9.81 9.57
C ILE A 51 1.33 -9.02 10.46
N ASN A 52 0.89 -7.84 10.94
CA ASN A 52 1.70 -6.95 11.78
C ASN A 52 3.04 -6.53 11.15
N SER A 53 3.08 -6.41 9.82
CA SER A 53 4.15 -5.76 9.07
C SER A 53 3.84 -4.28 8.86
N VAL A 54 4.82 -3.49 8.47
CA VAL A 54 4.72 -2.03 8.40
C VAL A 54 4.58 -1.59 6.94
N ALA A 55 3.48 -0.91 6.62
CA ALA A 55 3.28 -0.33 5.30
C ALA A 55 4.04 0.99 5.13
N VAL A 56 4.73 1.15 4.01
CA VAL A 56 5.46 2.37 3.63
C VAL A 56 4.87 2.90 2.33
N GLY A 57 4.17 4.02 2.39
CA GLY A 57 3.63 4.66 1.19
C GLY A 57 4.71 5.46 0.47
N VAL A 58 4.89 5.19 -0.83
CA VAL A 58 5.77 5.97 -1.71
C VAL A 58 4.90 6.71 -2.73
N TYR A 59 5.10 8.03 -2.84
CA TYR A 59 4.33 8.82 -3.81
C TYR A 59 4.66 8.39 -5.25
N HIS A 60 3.64 8.13 -6.05
CA HIS A 60 3.80 7.73 -7.45
C HIS A 60 4.55 8.77 -8.30
N THR A 61 4.58 10.04 -7.84
CA THR A 61 5.31 11.14 -8.48
C THR A 61 6.77 11.24 -8.06
N SER A 62 7.21 10.50 -7.03
CA SER A 62 8.58 10.55 -6.51
C SER A 62 9.62 10.22 -7.57
N SER A 63 10.73 10.95 -7.55
CA SER A 63 11.88 10.69 -8.42
C SER A 63 12.57 9.37 -8.05
N SER A 64 13.49 8.89 -8.90
CA SER A 64 14.26 7.67 -8.59
C SER A 64 15.05 7.82 -7.29
N GLU A 65 15.66 8.98 -7.06
CA GLU A 65 16.45 9.29 -5.86
C GLU A 65 15.58 9.33 -4.60
N GLU A 66 14.37 9.89 -4.69
CA GLU A 66 13.42 9.88 -3.58
C GLU A 66 12.92 8.47 -3.26
N VAL A 67 12.65 7.65 -4.29
CA VAL A 67 12.25 6.24 -4.11
C VAL A 67 13.38 5.44 -3.48
N GLU A 68 14.62 5.63 -3.96
CA GLU A 68 15.81 4.99 -3.39
C GLU A 68 15.97 5.34 -1.91
N TRP A 69 15.82 6.63 -1.59
CA TRP A 69 15.88 7.08 -0.20
C TRP A 69 14.78 6.45 0.67
N VAL A 70 13.51 6.51 0.25
CA VAL A 70 12.39 6.01 1.05
C VAL A 70 12.49 4.50 1.26
N VAL A 71 12.74 3.74 0.19
CA VAL A 71 12.83 2.28 0.25
C VAL A 71 14.06 1.82 1.04
N GLY A 72 15.21 2.48 0.81
CA GLY A 72 16.46 2.16 1.50
C GLY A 72 16.43 2.55 2.98
N ASN A 73 15.98 3.77 3.30
CA ASN A 73 15.90 4.27 4.68
C ASN A 73 14.86 3.54 5.54
N SER A 74 13.77 3.07 4.93
CA SER A 74 12.78 2.25 5.63
C SER A 74 13.22 0.80 5.81
N ASP A 75 14.28 0.35 5.15
CA ASP A 75 14.67 -1.05 5.08
C ASP A 75 13.55 -1.94 4.53
N SER A 76 12.84 -1.47 3.52
CA SER A 76 11.74 -2.23 2.91
C SER A 76 12.26 -3.48 2.22
N LYS A 77 11.71 -4.63 2.59
CA LYS A 77 12.04 -5.93 1.99
C LYS A 77 11.32 -6.18 0.67
N ILE A 78 10.12 -5.66 0.53
CA ILE A 78 9.28 -5.82 -0.67
C ILE A 78 8.83 -4.45 -1.15
N VAL A 79 8.85 -4.25 -2.48
CA VAL A 79 8.22 -3.10 -3.15
C VAL A 79 7.12 -3.59 -4.08
N PHE A 80 5.91 -3.11 -3.86
CA PHE A 80 4.81 -3.21 -4.82
C PHE A 80 4.84 -1.99 -5.73
N VAL A 81 4.95 -2.18 -7.02
CA VAL A 81 5.01 -1.07 -7.98
C VAL A 81 3.95 -1.21 -9.05
N GLY A 82 3.25 -0.11 -9.34
CA GLY A 82 2.21 -0.05 -10.36
C GLY A 82 2.20 1.28 -11.09
N ASN A 83 2.03 1.22 -12.39
CA ASN A 83 1.87 2.39 -13.25
C ASN A 83 0.39 2.81 -13.31
N ASN A 84 0.14 4.04 -13.73
CA ASN A 84 -1.20 4.42 -14.15
C ASN A 84 -1.48 3.79 -15.54
N PRO A 85 -2.58 3.04 -15.69
CA PRO A 85 -2.92 2.43 -16.97
C PRO A 85 -3.20 3.46 -18.09
N ASN A 86 -3.50 4.70 -17.73
CA ASN A 86 -3.76 5.80 -18.67
C ASN A 86 -2.49 6.60 -19.03
N ASP A 87 -1.36 6.38 -18.35
CA ASP A 87 -0.11 7.02 -18.71
C ASP A 87 0.42 6.43 -20.02
N ASN A 88 0.66 7.30 -20.99
CA ASN A 88 1.45 6.93 -22.16
C ASN A 88 2.81 6.44 -21.68
N ASP A 89 3.29 5.35 -22.29
CA ASP A 89 4.52 4.61 -21.93
C ASP A 89 5.78 5.47 -22.16
N GLU A 90 5.81 6.68 -21.56
CA GLU A 90 6.98 7.55 -21.61
C GLU A 90 8.05 7.04 -20.67
N GLU A 91 9.12 6.53 -21.25
CA GLU A 91 10.30 6.04 -20.54
C GLU A 91 10.81 7.09 -19.55
N GLY A 92 10.89 6.72 -18.27
CA GLY A 92 11.38 7.56 -17.19
C GLY A 92 10.31 8.33 -16.39
N LYS A 93 9.05 8.37 -16.82
CA LYS A 93 7.96 9.01 -16.05
C LYS A 93 7.15 8.04 -15.18
N MET A 94 7.14 6.76 -15.54
CA MET A 94 6.38 5.74 -14.81
C MET A 94 7.12 5.21 -13.57
N PRO A 95 6.42 4.88 -12.49
CA PRO A 95 6.98 4.28 -11.29
C PRO A 95 7.91 3.10 -11.56
N VAL A 96 7.54 2.18 -12.44
CA VAL A 96 8.33 0.99 -12.78
C VAL A 96 9.70 1.36 -13.32
N TYR A 97 9.80 2.31 -14.24
CA TYR A 97 11.09 2.70 -14.83
C TYR A 97 11.99 3.47 -13.87
N ARG A 98 11.37 4.27 -12.96
CA ARG A 98 12.12 4.97 -11.91
C ARG A 98 12.71 3.98 -10.92
N LEU A 99 11.94 2.97 -10.51
CA LEU A 99 12.42 1.90 -9.63
C LEU A 99 13.51 1.07 -10.30
N GLN A 100 13.37 0.75 -11.60
CA GLN A 100 14.37 -0.02 -12.35
C GLN A 100 15.78 0.59 -12.26
N LYS A 101 15.89 1.91 -12.29
CA LYS A 101 17.18 2.61 -12.25
C LYS A 101 17.97 2.42 -10.96
N ILE A 102 17.29 2.05 -9.89
CA ILE A 102 17.85 2.01 -8.53
C ILE A 102 17.79 0.60 -7.90
N LEU A 103 17.36 -0.42 -8.64
CA LEU A 103 17.20 -1.77 -8.08
C LEU A 103 18.51 -2.34 -7.51
N ASP A 104 19.62 -2.10 -8.19
CA ASP A 104 20.93 -2.64 -7.77
C ASP A 104 21.49 -1.94 -6.53
N SER A 105 21.05 -0.72 -6.21
CA SER A 105 21.47 0.01 -5.01
C SER A 105 20.68 -0.36 -3.75
N LEU A 106 19.53 -1.02 -3.91
CA LEU A 106 18.64 -1.41 -2.82
C LEU A 106 19.04 -2.79 -2.25
N GLU A 107 20.08 -2.81 -1.42
CA GLU A 107 20.69 -4.05 -0.91
C GLU A 107 19.72 -4.91 -0.08
N LYS A 108 18.86 -4.26 0.76
CA LYS A 108 17.90 -4.94 1.64
C LYS A 108 16.59 -5.32 0.96
N LEU A 109 16.42 -4.92 -0.29
CA LEU A 109 15.23 -5.26 -1.06
C LEU A 109 15.33 -6.69 -1.58
N ASP A 110 14.43 -7.54 -1.13
CA ASP A 110 14.37 -8.95 -1.54
C ASP A 110 13.54 -9.14 -2.80
N LEU A 111 12.43 -8.39 -2.94
CA LEU A 111 11.43 -8.65 -3.97
C LEU A 111 10.74 -7.38 -4.48
N VAL A 112 10.49 -7.34 -5.77
CA VAL A 112 9.64 -6.33 -6.44
C VAL A 112 8.45 -7.02 -7.08
N ILE A 113 7.25 -6.56 -6.79
CA ILE A 113 6.00 -7.10 -7.32
C ILE A 113 5.41 -6.08 -8.30
N LEU A 114 5.29 -6.48 -9.57
CA LEU A 114 4.65 -5.66 -10.60
C LEU A 114 3.14 -5.87 -10.58
N LEU A 115 2.39 -4.81 -10.26
CA LEU A 115 0.92 -4.83 -10.18
C LEU A 115 0.23 -4.89 -11.56
N ASP A 116 0.95 -4.51 -12.63
CA ASP A 116 0.39 -4.32 -13.99
C ASP A 116 0.75 -5.45 -14.96
N GLY A 117 0.81 -6.69 -14.48
CA GLY A 117 0.96 -7.85 -15.36
C GLY A 117 2.39 -8.27 -15.66
N ILE A 118 2.67 -8.65 -16.92
CA ILE A 118 3.97 -9.23 -17.29
C ILE A 118 5.09 -8.19 -17.11
N PRO A 119 6.17 -8.53 -16.39
CA PRO A 119 7.28 -7.62 -16.17
C PRO A 119 7.93 -7.21 -17.48
N LYS A 120 7.97 -5.92 -17.78
CA LYS A 120 8.85 -5.37 -18.82
C LYS A 120 10.32 -5.36 -18.36
N ILE A 121 10.55 -5.51 -17.05
CA ILE A 121 11.86 -5.52 -16.41
C ILE A 121 12.29 -6.96 -16.17
N LYS A 122 13.45 -7.32 -16.71
CA LYS A 122 14.10 -8.61 -16.45
C LYS A 122 15.14 -8.41 -15.35
N HIS A 123 14.75 -8.71 -14.11
CA HIS A 123 15.64 -8.69 -12.97
C HIS A 123 15.24 -9.82 -12.00
N GLU A 124 16.20 -10.46 -11.35
CA GLU A 124 15.96 -11.63 -10.49
C GLU A 124 14.99 -11.36 -9.34
N LYS A 125 15.03 -10.13 -8.78
CA LYS A 125 14.13 -9.68 -7.70
C LYS A 125 12.71 -9.36 -8.19
N VAL A 126 12.42 -9.38 -9.48
CA VAL A 126 11.14 -8.92 -10.04
C VAL A 126 10.22 -10.06 -10.41
N ILE A 127 9.01 -10.06 -9.86
CA ILE A 127 7.96 -11.03 -10.19
C ILE A 127 6.64 -10.34 -10.55
N SER A 128 5.77 -11.07 -11.27
CA SER A 128 4.41 -10.60 -11.54
C SER A 128 3.51 -10.72 -10.31
N TRP A 129 2.43 -9.94 -10.32
CA TRP A 129 1.36 -9.99 -9.34
C TRP A 129 0.80 -11.40 -9.16
N ASP A 130 0.49 -12.08 -10.26
CA ASP A 130 -0.10 -13.42 -10.23
C ASP A 130 0.86 -14.44 -9.59
N LYS A 131 2.16 -14.40 -9.94
CA LYS A 131 3.17 -15.27 -9.33
C LYS A 131 3.31 -15.01 -7.84
N PHE A 132 3.24 -13.74 -7.44
CA PHE A 132 3.26 -13.37 -6.02
C PHE A 132 2.05 -13.94 -5.29
N LEU A 133 0.83 -13.77 -5.79
CA LEU A 133 -0.38 -14.30 -5.14
C LEU A 133 -0.34 -15.84 -5.04
N GLN A 134 0.07 -16.52 -6.09
CA GLN A 134 0.20 -17.98 -6.11
C GLN A 134 1.17 -18.51 -5.04
N SER A 135 2.21 -17.77 -4.70
CA SER A 135 3.17 -18.18 -3.66
C SER A 135 2.52 -18.39 -2.30
N GLY A 136 1.40 -17.72 -2.03
CA GLY A 136 0.68 -17.80 -0.76
C GLY A 136 -0.32 -18.95 -0.64
N GLU A 137 -0.58 -19.72 -1.71
CA GLU A 137 -1.65 -20.75 -1.72
C GLU A 137 -1.51 -21.83 -0.65
N SER A 138 -0.28 -22.19 -0.27
CA SER A 138 -0.01 -23.18 0.77
C SER A 138 -0.16 -22.64 2.19
N VAL A 139 -0.24 -21.33 2.38
CA VAL A 139 -0.34 -20.70 3.70
C VAL A 139 -1.78 -20.79 4.21
N LYS A 140 -1.94 -21.38 5.37
CA LYS A 140 -3.25 -21.54 6.02
C LYS A 140 -3.74 -20.23 6.61
N VAL A 141 -5.06 -19.99 6.56
CA VAL A 141 -5.69 -18.78 7.11
C VAL A 141 -5.52 -18.66 8.63
N GLU A 142 -5.42 -19.77 9.35
CA GLU A 142 -5.19 -19.78 10.79
C GLU A 142 -3.87 -19.11 11.18
N ARG A 143 -2.88 -19.11 10.27
CA ARG A 143 -1.62 -18.39 10.51
C ARG A 143 -1.84 -16.89 10.55
N ILE A 144 -2.70 -16.36 9.68
CA ILE A 144 -3.05 -14.92 9.68
C ILE A 144 -3.83 -14.59 10.96
N SER A 145 -4.82 -15.41 11.32
CA SER A 145 -5.61 -15.19 12.54
C SER A 145 -4.72 -15.11 13.78
N ALA A 146 -3.76 -16.02 13.91
CA ALA A 146 -2.80 -16.00 15.02
C ALA A 146 -1.93 -14.75 15.05
N LEU A 147 -1.50 -14.25 13.87
CA LEU A 147 -0.74 -13.00 13.78
C LEU A 147 -1.57 -11.79 14.15
N MET A 148 -2.85 -11.75 13.74
CA MET A 148 -3.78 -10.67 14.08
C MET A 148 -4.03 -10.60 15.60
N GLU A 149 -4.12 -11.74 16.29
CA GLU A 149 -4.31 -11.81 17.75
C GLU A 149 -3.10 -11.28 18.53
N ASP A 150 -1.88 -11.34 17.95
CA ASP A 150 -0.65 -10.85 18.60
C ASP A 150 -0.39 -9.36 18.37
N ILE A 151 -1.23 -8.66 17.58
CA ILE A 151 -1.09 -7.22 17.32
C ILE A 151 -1.35 -6.41 18.58
N LYS A 152 -0.42 -5.50 18.90
CA LYS A 152 -0.54 -4.58 20.02
C LYS A 152 -0.74 -3.15 19.54
N LEU A 153 -1.44 -2.36 20.33
CA LEU A 153 -1.71 -0.96 19.98
C LEU A 153 -0.44 -0.12 19.76
N ASP A 154 0.63 -0.44 20.46
CA ASP A 154 1.90 0.28 20.33
C ASP A 154 2.82 -0.29 19.22
N ASP A 155 2.41 -1.36 18.51
CA ASP A 155 3.14 -1.84 17.34
C ASP A 155 3.03 -0.80 16.21
N THR A 156 4.13 -0.62 15.46
CA THR A 156 4.17 0.27 14.30
C THR A 156 3.33 -0.31 13.17
N SER A 157 2.40 0.46 12.67
CA SER A 157 1.46 0.10 11.60
C SER A 157 1.93 0.59 10.24
N SER A 158 2.39 1.84 10.16
CA SER A 158 2.84 2.43 8.91
C SER A 158 3.91 3.49 9.10
N LEU A 159 4.68 3.74 8.03
CA LEU A 159 5.61 4.87 7.91
C LEU A 159 5.07 5.86 6.89
N ILE A 160 5.00 7.12 7.28
CA ILE A 160 4.66 8.24 6.41
C ILE A 160 5.91 9.09 6.20
N TYR A 161 6.39 9.17 4.96
CA TYR A 161 7.52 10.02 4.62
C TYR A 161 7.03 11.45 4.33
N THR A 162 7.58 12.41 5.07
CA THR A 162 7.25 13.83 4.92
C THR A 162 8.49 14.59 4.46
N SER A 163 8.31 15.53 3.51
CA SER A 163 9.36 16.47 3.13
C SER A 163 9.67 17.37 4.32
N GLY A 164 10.83 17.18 4.93
CA GLY A 164 11.36 18.12 5.92
C GLY A 164 11.74 19.45 5.25
N THR A 165 11.84 20.51 6.05
CA THR A 165 12.29 21.84 5.56
C THR A 165 13.74 21.83 5.08
N THR A 166 14.51 20.82 5.43
CA THR A 166 15.94 20.69 5.07
C THR A 166 16.30 19.21 4.91
N GLY A 167 16.72 18.80 3.71
CA GLY A 167 17.28 17.46 3.45
C GLY A 167 16.25 16.41 3.02
N ASN A 168 16.63 15.15 3.14
CA ASN A 168 15.82 14.01 2.70
C ASN A 168 14.54 13.86 3.52
N PRO A 169 13.46 13.29 2.93
CA PRO A 169 12.22 13.01 3.64
C PRO A 169 12.46 12.15 4.89
N LYS A 170 11.70 12.43 5.96
CA LYS A 170 11.77 11.69 7.23
C LYS A 170 10.57 10.75 7.36
N GLY A 171 10.82 9.50 7.75
CA GLY A 171 9.79 8.52 8.05
C GLY A 171 9.18 8.76 9.43
N VAL A 172 7.89 9.09 9.47
CA VAL A 172 7.13 9.22 10.71
C VAL A 172 6.47 7.88 10.98
N GLU A 173 6.78 7.28 12.13
CA GLU A 173 6.15 6.04 12.59
C GLU A 173 4.76 6.32 13.15
N LEU A 174 3.76 5.62 12.63
CA LEU A 174 2.39 5.63 13.14
C LEU A 174 2.04 4.24 13.66
N THR A 175 1.62 4.17 14.91
CA THR A 175 1.20 2.93 15.57
C THR A 175 -0.27 2.62 15.30
N HIS A 176 -0.71 1.38 15.56
CA HIS A 176 -2.13 1.02 15.57
C HIS A 176 -2.93 1.90 16.53
N LYS A 177 -2.32 2.33 17.65
CA LYS A 177 -2.94 3.26 18.61
C LYS A 177 -3.20 4.63 18.01
N ASN A 178 -2.24 5.18 17.24
CA ASN A 178 -2.43 6.47 16.57
C ASN A 178 -3.62 6.43 15.61
N TRP A 179 -3.72 5.36 14.81
CA TRP A 179 -4.83 5.17 13.88
C TRP A 179 -6.17 4.98 14.61
N SER A 180 -6.20 4.13 15.63
CA SER A 180 -7.42 3.90 16.42
C SER A 180 -7.93 5.19 17.07
N PHE A 181 -7.05 5.98 17.67
CA PHE A 181 -7.37 7.26 18.28
C PHE A 181 -7.90 8.27 17.25
N LEU A 182 -7.25 8.35 16.09
CA LEU A 182 -7.71 9.21 14.99
C LEU A 182 -9.11 8.82 14.53
N MET A 183 -9.40 7.51 14.43
CA MET A 183 -10.73 7.02 14.04
C MET A 183 -11.82 7.39 15.04
N GLU A 184 -11.53 7.39 16.32
CA GLU A 184 -12.45 7.85 17.36
C GLU A 184 -12.74 9.34 17.19
N ILE A 185 -11.71 10.17 17.06
CA ILE A 185 -11.85 11.61 16.88
C ILE A 185 -12.63 11.95 15.61
N LEU A 186 -12.31 11.33 14.47
CA LEU A 186 -12.99 11.59 13.20
C LEU A 186 -14.46 11.15 13.23
N SER A 187 -14.82 10.18 14.07
CA SER A 187 -16.19 9.71 14.22
C SER A 187 -17.11 10.73 14.92
N LEU A 188 -16.56 11.73 15.61
CA LEU A 188 -17.33 12.76 16.28
C LEU A 188 -17.95 13.80 15.33
N PRO A 189 -17.15 14.47 14.46
CA PRO A 189 -17.66 15.43 13.49
C PRO A 189 -18.21 14.78 12.20
N LEU A 190 -17.59 13.67 11.75
CA LEU A 190 -17.95 12.99 10.51
C LEU A 190 -19.01 11.91 10.78
N LYS A 191 -20.27 12.29 10.66
CA LYS A 191 -21.41 11.39 10.87
C LYS A 191 -21.79 10.60 9.60
N PHE A 192 -20.83 10.01 8.93
CA PHE A 192 -21.14 9.18 7.77
C PHE A 192 -21.80 7.86 8.19
N HIS A 193 -22.79 7.45 7.43
CA HIS A 193 -23.53 6.21 7.64
C HIS A 193 -22.98 5.08 6.76
N GLN A 194 -23.25 3.86 7.16
CA GLN A 194 -22.94 2.68 6.34
C GLN A 194 -23.60 2.80 4.96
N GLY A 195 -22.84 2.51 3.90
CA GLY A 195 -23.35 2.53 2.53
C GLY A 195 -23.36 3.91 1.86
N GLU A 196 -22.94 4.99 2.54
CA GLU A 196 -22.73 6.27 1.87
C GLU A 196 -21.60 6.21 0.85
N ARG A 197 -21.63 7.13 -0.11
CA ARG A 197 -20.66 7.19 -1.21
C ARG A 197 -19.55 8.17 -0.92
N THR A 198 -18.35 7.81 -1.32
CA THR A 198 -17.17 8.65 -1.19
C THR A 198 -16.23 8.47 -2.36
N ILE A 199 -15.35 9.44 -2.58
CA ILE A 199 -14.30 9.40 -3.61
C ILE A 199 -12.95 9.31 -2.92
N SER A 200 -12.19 8.26 -3.26
CA SER A 200 -10.79 8.07 -2.86
C SER A 200 -9.90 8.71 -3.93
N TRP A 201 -9.45 9.94 -3.68
CA TRP A 201 -8.66 10.72 -4.61
C TRP A 201 -7.30 11.19 -4.04
N LEU A 202 -7.16 11.17 -2.72
CA LEU A 202 -5.88 11.48 -2.08
C LEU A 202 -4.89 10.35 -2.31
N PRO A 203 -3.62 10.65 -2.60
CA PRO A 203 -2.61 9.60 -2.74
C PRO A 203 -2.57 8.68 -1.50
N GLY A 204 -2.53 7.36 -1.72
CA GLY A 204 -2.42 6.39 -0.63
C GLY A 204 -1.15 6.55 0.21
N ALA A 205 -0.08 7.16 -0.35
CA ALA A 205 1.12 7.53 0.39
C ALA A 205 0.90 8.69 1.38
N HIS A 206 -0.16 9.49 1.20
CA HIS A 206 -0.48 10.61 2.06
C HIS A 206 -1.22 10.18 3.33
N VAL A 207 -0.91 10.81 4.47
CA VAL A 207 -1.54 10.48 5.76
C VAL A 207 -3.08 10.54 5.71
N PHE A 208 -3.65 11.55 5.05
CA PHE A 208 -5.11 11.66 4.89
C PHE A 208 -5.68 10.59 3.98
N GLY A 209 -4.97 10.19 2.92
CA GLY A 209 -5.38 9.06 2.07
C GLY A 209 -5.47 7.78 2.90
N GLN A 210 -4.44 7.47 3.68
CA GLN A 210 -4.47 6.32 4.58
C GLN A 210 -5.58 6.41 5.63
N ALA A 211 -5.71 7.57 6.29
CA ALA A 211 -6.73 7.79 7.32
C ALA A 211 -8.16 7.57 6.81
N LEU A 212 -8.47 8.11 5.64
CA LEU A 212 -9.80 8.01 5.06
C LEU A 212 -10.02 6.64 4.41
N ASP A 213 -9.18 6.26 3.44
CA ASP A 213 -9.44 5.12 2.57
C ASP A 213 -9.22 3.77 3.26
N ASN A 214 -8.17 3.65 4.09
CA ASN A 214 -7.80 2.38 4.69
C ASN A 214 -8.33 2.18 6.11
N HIS A 215 -8.74 3.25 6.79
CA HIS A 215 -9.25 3.15 8.15
C HIS A 215 -10.72 3.58 8.27
N TYR A 216 -11.03 4.83 7.94
CA TYR A 216 -12.36 5.38 8.21
C TYR A 216 -13.45 4.76 7.33
N TRP A 217 -13.23 4.68 6.00
CA TRP A 217 -14.23 4.19 5.07
C TRP A 217 -14.41 2.68 5.15
N VAL A 218 -13.32 1.95 5.43
CA VAL A 218 -13.38 0.51 5.74
C VAL A 218 -14.24 0.28 7.00
N ARG A 219 -13.96 1.02 8.08
CA ARG A 219 -14.72 0.92 9.34
C ARG A 219 -16.21 1.22 9.15
N ARG A 220 -16.57 2.13 8.24
CA ARG A 220 -17.94 2.52 7.95
C ARG A 220 -18.59 1.73 6.83
N SER A 221 -17.89 0.82 6.19
CA SER A 221 -18.35 0.04 5.03
C SER A 221 -18.97 0.93 3.94
N MET A 222 -18.28 2.03 3.60
CA MET A 222 -18.74 3.01 2.62
C MET A 222 -18.54 2.51 1.19
N HIS A 223 -19.27 3.07 0.24
CA HIS A 223 -19.00 2.87 -1.20
C HIS A 223 -17.88 3.81 -1.62
N SER A 224 -16.66 3.31 -1.74
CA SER A 224 -15.51 4.11 -2.16
C SER A 224 -15.27 3.97 -3.67
N PHE A 225 -15.21 5.13 -4.36
CA PHE A 225 -14.83 5.24 -5.76
C PHE A 225 -13.35 5.63 -5.84
N ILE A 226 -12.50 4.66 -6.14
CA ILE A 226 -11.06 4.89 -6.23
C ILE A 226 -10.74 5.49 -7.58
N VAL A 227 -10.10 6.65 -7.59
CA VAL A 227 -9.63 7.35 -8.80
C VAL A 227 -8.12 7.44 -8.79
N ASP A 228 -7.53 7.27 -9.96
CA ASP A 228 -6.09 7.32 -10.19
C ASP A 228 -5.53 8.75 -10.12
N SER A 229 -6.37 9.75 -10.40
CA SER A 229 -6.00 11.16 -10.38
C SER A 229 -7.13 12.03 -9.82
N PRO A 230 -6.80 13.08 -9.04
CA PRO A 230 -7.78 14.10 -8.62
C PRO A 230 -8.53 14.76 -9.78
N LEU A 231 -7.91 14.83 -10.96
CA LEU A 231 -8.54 15.43 -12.16
C LEU A 231 -9.72 14.60 -12.66
N ASN A 232 -9.73 13.30 -12.39
CA ASN A 232 -10.80 12.38 -12.80
C ASN A 232 -12.02 12.40 -11.85
N THR A 233 -11.98 13.20 -10.77
CA THR A 233 -13.10 13.31 -9.82
C THR A 233 -14.29 14.03 -10.40
N VAL A 234 -14.08 14.94 -11.36
CA VAL A 234 -15.13 15.75 -11.98
C VAL A 234 -16.06 14.90 -12.85
N ASP A 235 -15.55 13.82 -13.43
CA ASP A 235 -16.33 12.92 -14.31
C ASP A 235 -17.21 11.93 -13.53
N ILE A 236 -17.16 11.95 -12.19
CA ILE A 236 -17.83 11.00 -11.29
C ILE A 236 -19.00 11.66 -10.56
N ALA A 237 -18.99 12.98 -10.47
CA ALA A 237 -20.02 13.79 -9.80
C ALA A 237 -21.22 14.02 -10.71
#